data_d2888cf44ee470456b96b17d2cb52951
#
_entry.id   d2888cf44ee470456b96b17d2cb52951
#
_cell.length_a   1.000
_cell.length_b   1.000
_cell.length_c   1.000
_cell.angle_alpha   90.00
_cell.angle_beta   90.00
_cell.angle_gamma   90.00
#
_symmetry.space_group_name_H-M   'P 1'
#
loop_
_entity.id
_entity.type
_entity.pdbx_description
1 polymer ?
#
loop_
_entity_poly.entity_id
_entity_poly.type
_entity_poly.pdbx_seq_one_letter_code
_entity_poly.pdbx_strand_id
1 'polypeptide(L)'
;MAKVRFRISMSLDGFTSGPEQSVENPLGIGGEGLHEWAIELASWRRPHGLEGGEVNASTAVMEESLAGIGATIMGRNMFGGHPGPWDPARPWKGWWGANPPFHHPVFVVTHHARPPLALEGGTTFTFVTADIEEALAQARRAAQGRDVAVAGGASIAQAYLKAGLVDEMEISLAPILLGGGEGLFDGVGALPELKLVRTVVAPGVTHYKFARRG
;
A
#
# COMPACT_ATOMS: atom_id res chain seq x y z
N MET A 1 -3.94 -15.16 -15.48
CA MET A 1 -4.46 -13.78 -15.55
C MET A 1 -3.68 -12.91 -14.57
N ALA A 2 -3.47 -11.63 -14.89
CA ALA A 2 -2.86 -10.66 -13.99
C ALA A 2 -3.72 -10.51 -12.73
N LYS A 3 -3.08 -10.55 -11.56
CA LYS A 3 -3.75 -10.52 -10.25
C LYS A 3 -3.86 -9.10 -9.71
N VAL A 4 -4.86 -8.87 -8.87
CA VAL A 4 -4.94 -7.73 -7.98
C VAL A 4 -4.41 -8.16 -6.61
N ARG A 5 -3.27 -7.59 -6.22
CA ARG A 5 -2.53 -7.96 -5.02
C ARG A 5 -2.58 -6.82 -4.01
N PHE A 6 -2.90 -7.14 -2.78
CA PHE A 6 -2.95 -6.19 -1.67
C PHE A 6 -1.95 -6.59 -0.61
N ARG A 7 -1.13 -5.63 -0.14
CA ARG A 7 -0.21 -5.84 0.97
C ARG A 7 -0.27 -4.66 1.94
N ILE A 8 -0.30 -4.98 3.24
CA ILE A 8 -0.31 -3.95 4.28
C ILE A 8 0.29 -4.48 5.59
N SER A 9 0.90 -3.58 6.38
CA SER A 9 1.23 -3.84 7.78
C SER A 9 0.02 -3.53 8.66
N MET A 10 -0.17 -4.33 9.71
CA MET A 10 -1.29 -4.20 10.63
C MET A 10 -0.84 -4.50 12.07
N SER A 11 -1.38 -3.78 13.05
CA SER A 11 -1.19 -4.06 14.47
C SER A 11 -2.00 -5.27 14.93
N LEU A 12 -1.70 -5.81 16.11
CA LEU A 12 -2.46 -6.93 16.71
C LEU A 12 -3.93 -6.59 16.94
N ASP A 13 -4.25 -5.32 17.20
CA ASP A 13 -5.60 -4.82 17.37
C ASP A 13 -6.26 -4.33 16.07
N GLY A 14 -5.65 -4.61 14.90
CA GLY A 14 -6.29 -4.50 13.59
C GLY A 14 -6.15 -3.16 12.87
N PHE A 15 -5.28 -2.26 13.34
CA PHE A 15 -5.08 -0.94 12.74
C PHE A 15 -3.90 -0.92 11.76
N THR A 16 -4.02 -0.13 10.70
CA THR A 16 -3.00 0.10 9.67
C THR A 16 -2.30 1.44 9.78
N SER A 17 -2.77 2.27 10.69
CA SER A 17 -2.17 3.53 11.13
C SER A 17 -2.71 3.85 12.52
N GLY A 18 -1.94 4.61 13.30
CA GLY A 18 -2.37 5.11 14.61
C GLY A 18 -3.37 6.26 14.51
N PRO A 19 -3.92 6.70 15.65
CA PRO A 19 -4.79 7.87 15.71
C PRO A 19 -4.03 9.17 15.41
N GLU A 20 -4.77 10.25 15.17
CA GLU A 20 -4.24 11.60 14.96
C GLU A 20 -3.28 11.71 13.76
N GLN A 21 -3.60 11.06 12.65
CA GLN A 21 -2.87 11.25 11.40
C GLN A 21 -2.92 12.71 10.94
N SER A 22 -1.76 13.24 10.54
CA SER A 22 -1.62 14.58 9.96
C SER A 22 -0.57 14.58 8.85
N VAL A 23 -0.32 15.74 8.23
CA VAL A 23 0.79 15.89 7.29
C VAL A 23 2.15 15.73 7.98
N GLU A 24 2.25 16.16 9.24
CA GLU A 24 3.46 16.05 10.08
C GLU A 24 3.61 14.66 10.70
N ASN A 25 2.51 13.94 10.87
CA ASN A 25 2.47 12.59 11.44
C ASN A 25 1.61 11.65 10.56
N PRO A 26 2.08 11.26 9.37
CA PRO A 26 1.25 10.55 8.38
C PRO A 26 0.82 9.14 8.79
N LEU A 27 1.53 8.52 9.71
CA LEU A 27 1.21 7.19 10.23
C LEU A 27 0.40 7.23 11.55
N GLY A 28 0.16 8.42 12.10
CA GLY A 28 -0.51 8.58 13.39
C GLY A 28 0.38 8.13 14.57
N ILE A 29 -0.13 8.33 15.79
CA ILE A 29 0.60 8.01 17.02
C ILE A 29 0.90 6.50 17.08
N GLY A 30 2.18 6.15 17.22
CA GLY A 30 2.66 4.76 17.28
C GLY A 30 2.67 4.01 15.95
N GLY A 31 2.17 4.61 14.86
CA GLY A 31 2.06 3.95 13.56
C GLY A 31 3.39 3.61 12.90
N GLU A 32 4.49 4.25 13.28
CA GLU A 32 5.83 3.92 12.80
C GLU A 32 6.24 2.47 13.13
N GLY A 33 5.85 1.99 14.30
CA GLY A 33 6.11 0.61 14.74
C GLY A 33 5.53 -0.47 13.81
N LEU A 34 4.55 -0.14 12.98
CA LEU A 34 4.02 -1.05 11.95
C LEU A 34 5.05 -1.38 10.86
N HIS A 35 6.07 -0.55 10.68
CA HIS A 35 7.00 -0.62 9.57
C HIS A 35 8.46 -0.88 9.97
N GLU A 36 8.79 -0.91 11.26
CA GLU A 36 10.15 -1.15 11.76
C GLU A 36 10.77 -2.39 11.14
N TRP A 37 10.05 -3.51 11.10
CA TRP A 37 10.50 -4.75 10.49
C TRP A 37 10.90 -4.60 9.02
N ALA A 38 10.27 -3.68 8.29
CA ALA A 38 10.50 -3.48 6.85
C ALA A 38 11.68 -2.55 6.59
N ILE A 39 11.78 -1.43 7.33
CA ILE A 39 12.84 -0.42 7.11
C ILE A 39 14.23 -0.93 7.49
N GLU A 40 14.32 -1.97 8.28
CA GLU A 40 15.57 -2.64 8.64
C GLU A 40 16.07 -3.61 7.56
N LEU A 41 15.22 -4.03 6.61
CA LEU A 41 15.60 -4.97 5.57
C LEU A 41 16.50 -4.34 4.50
N ALA A 42 17.53 -5.05 4.08
CA ALA A 42 18.38 -4.65 2.95
C ALA A 42 17.57 -4.49 1.65
N SER A 43 16.53 -5.32 1.45
CA SER A 43 15.62 -5.25 0.30
C SER A 43 14.75 -3.99 0.29
N TRP A 44 14.46 -3.39 1.45
CA TRP A 44 13.78 -2.10 1.55
C TRP A 44 14.78 -0.93 1.42
N ARG A 45 15.93 -1.03 2.08
CA ARG A 45 16.93 0.04 2.16
C ARG A 45 17.53 0.38 0.80
N ARG A 46 17.89 -0.63 0.01
CA ARG A 46 18.54 -0.46 -1.29
C ARG A 46 17.75 0.40 -2.29
N PRO A 47 16.44 0.17 -2.55
CA PRO A 47 15.64 1.05 -3.42
C PRO A 47 15.51 2.48 -2.91
N HIS A 48 15.72 2.71 -1.61
CA HIS A 48 15.69 4.04 -0.98
C HIS A 48 17.07 4.70 -0.90
N GLY A 49 18.10 4.13 -1.56
CA GLY A 49 19.46 4.67 -1.55
C GLY A 49 20.22 4.52 -0.23
N LEU A 50 19.75 3.62 0.65
CA LEU A 50 20.40 3.34 1.94
C LEU A 50 21.22 2.05 1.86
N GLU A 51 22.42 2.08 2.45
CA GLU A 51 23.30 0.91 2.54
C GLU A 51 22.96 0.01 3.73
N GLY A 52 23.45 -1.24 3.68
CA GLY A 52 23.29 -2.24 4.73
C GLY A 52 21.84 -2.73 4.88
N GLY A 53 21.53 -3.19 6.08
CA GLY A 53 20.23 -3.75 6.44
C GLY A 53 20.27 -5.26 6.62
N GLU A 54 19.22 -5.78 7.23
CA GLU A 54 19.09 -7.21 7.54
C GLU A 54 18.65 -8.04 6.33
N VAL A 55 19.03 -9.31 6.34
CA VAL A 55 18.50 -10.36 5.47
C VAL A 55 17.92 -11.45 6.36
N ASN A 56 16.61 -11.61 6.36
CA ASN A 56 15.90 -12.58 7.17
C ASN A 56 14.68 -13.14 6.41
N ALA A 57 13.79 -13.87 7.08
CA ALA A 57 12.63 -14.50 6.43
C ALA A 57 11.68 -13.47 5.76
N SER A 58 11.63 -12.22 6.23
CA SER A 58 10.85 -11.14 5.61
C SER A 58 11.42 -10.69 4.26
N THR A 59 12.72 -10.91 3.99
CA THR A 59 13.35 -10.49 2.73
C THR A 59 12.67 -11.10 1.51
N ALA A 60 12.47 -12.43 1.52
CA ALA A 60 11.80 -13.12 0.42
C ALA A 60 10.33 -12.70 0.27
N VAL A 61 9.64 -12.44 1.38
CA VAL A 61 8.25 -11.93 1.38
C VAL A 61 8.19 -10.55 0.73
N MET A 62 9.11 -9.65 1.09
CA MET A 62 9.21 -8.31 0.52
C MET A 62 9.50 -8.37 -0.99
N GLU A 63 10.48 -9.13 -1.41
CA GLU A 63 10.87 -9.26 -2.81
C GLU A 63 9.74 -9.86 -3.66
N GLU A 64 9.09 -10.93 -3.19
CA GLU A 64 7.92 -11.52 -3.86
C GLU A 64 6.77 -10.51 -3.99
N SER A 65 6.53 -9.72 -2.95
CA SER A 65 5.42 -8.75 -2.95
C SER A 65 5.60 -7.63 -3.98
N LEU A 66 6.83 -7.30 -4.32
CA LEU A 66 7.18 -6.26 -5.30
C LEU A 66 7.35 -6.83 -6.72
N ALA A 67 7.62 -8.14 -6.82
CA ALA A 67 7.89 -8.76 -8.12
C ALA A 67 6.64 -8.80 -9.02
N GLY A 68 6.83 -8.50 -10.30
CA GLY A 68 5.80 -8.63 -11.33
C GLY A 68 4.70 -7.57 -11.28
N ILE A 69 4.80 -6.55 -10.44
CA ILE A 69 3.85 -5.42 -10.40
C ILE A 69 4.05 -4.52 -11.62
N GLY A 70 2.96 -4.23 -12.32
CA GLY A 70 2.95 -3.37 -13.51
C GLY A 70 2.28 -2.01 -13.28
N ALA A 71 1.44 -1.91 -12.25
CA ALA A 71 0.81 -0.67 -11.82
C ALA A 71 0.44 -0.76 -10.34
N THR A 72 0.33 0.40 -9.69
CA THR A 72 -0.10 0.50 -8.30
C THR A 72 -1.32 1.41 -8.18
N ILE A 73 -2.25 1.06 -7.29
CA ILE A 73 -3.38 1.92 -6.90
C ILE A 73 -3.19 2.29 -5.43
N MET A 74 -3.41 3.56 -5.08
CA MET A 74 -3.39 4.04 -3.70
C MET A 74 -4.46 5.08 -3.45
N GLY A 75 -4.82 5.28 -2.20
CA GLY A 75 -5.71 6.35 -1.79
C GLY A 75 -5.00 7.69 -1.63
N ARG A 76 -5.79 8.77 -1.62
CA ARG A 76 -5.32 10.14 -1.42
C ARG A 76 -4.53 10.30 -0.12
N ASN A 77 -4.97 9.64 0.98
CA ASN A 77 -4.28 9.73 2.27
C ASN A 77 -2.87 9.13 2.20
N MET A 78 -2.70 7.98 1.51
CA MET A 78 -1.38 7.39 1.32
C MET A 78 -0.47 8.26 0.43
N PHE A 79 -1.00 8.88 -0.61
CA PHE A 79 -0.23 9.83 -1.42
C PHE A 79 0.15 11.07 -0.59
N GLY A 80 -0.71 11.48 0.34
CA GLY A 80 -0.49 12.56 1.30
C GLY A 80 -0.80 13.95 0.77
N GLY A 81 -0.27 14.94 1.48
CA GLY A 81 -0.53 16.35 1.29
C GLY A 81 -1.72 16.85 2.12
N HIS A 82 -1.98 18.15 2.06
CA HIS A 82 -3.07 18.74 2.83
C HIS A 82 -4.45 18.23 2.39
N PRO A 83 -5.42 18.13 3.30
CA PRO A 83 -6.80 17.77 2.97
C PRO A 83 -7.44 18.76 1.99
N GLY A 84 -8.47 18.31 1.26
CA GLY A 84 -9.23 19.14 0.32
C GLY A 84 -8.58 19.30 -1.06
N PRO A 85 -8.95 20.35 -1.83
CA PRO A 85 -8.43 20.62 -3.16
C PRO A 85 -6.92 20.82 -3.19
N TRP A 86 -6.31 20.51 -4.32
CA TRP A 86 -4.88 20.74 -4.53
C TRP A 86 -4.57 22.24 -4.54
N ASP A 87 -3.61 22.65 -3.71
CA ASP A 87 -3.17 24.05 -3.62
C ASP A 87 -1.95 24.26 -4.52
N PRO A 88 -2.06 25.07 -5.60
CA PRO A 88 -0.93 25.39 -6.47
C PRO A 88 0.23 26.11 -5.76
N ALA A 89 -0.06 26.84 -4.68
CA ALA A 89 0.95 27.55 -3.89
C ALA A 89 1.76 26.61 -2.99
N ARG A 90 1.24 25.39 -2.74
CA ARG A 90 1.89 24.34 -1.93
C ARG A 90 1.93 23.03 -2.71
N PRO A 91 2.72 22.96 -3.80
CA PRO A 91 2.76 21.80 -4.65
C PRO A 91 3.27 20.57 -3.86
N TRP A 92 2.48 19.51 -3.88
CA TRP A 92 2.81 18.24 -3.22
C TRP A 92 3.13 17.18 -4.27
N LYS A 93 4.24 16.43 -4.07
CA LYS A 93 4.73 15.41 -5.02
C LYS A 93 4.70 13.99 -4.45
N GLY A 94 4.08 13.79 -3.30
CA GLY A 94 4.13 12.53 -2.55
C GLY A 94 5.26 12.53 -1.52
N TRP A 95 5.32 11.46 -0.73
CA TRP A 95 6.31 11.30 0.35
C TRP A 95 7.70 10.89 -0.13
N TRP A 96 7.81 10.37 -1.35
CA TRP A 96 8.99 9.64 -1.84
C TRP A 96 10.01 10.51 -2.59
N GLY A 97 9.86 11.83 -2.58
CA GLY A 97 10.79 12.76 -3.24
C GLY A 97 10.72 12.71 -4.77
N ALA A 98 11.85 12.98 -5.43
CA ALA A 98 11.93 13.10 -6.89
C ALA A 98 11.94 11.76 -7.62
N ASN A 99 12.46 10.71 -6.99
CA ASN A 99 12.58 9.36 -7.56
C ASN A 99 11.84 8.32 -6.70
N PRO A 100 10.51 8.22 -6.78
CA PRO A 100 9.73 7.25 -6.02
C PRO A 100 10.07 5.80 -6.38
N PRO A 101 10.01 4.85 -5.43
CA PRO A 101 10.47 3.47 -5.63
C PRO A 101 9.52 2.59 -6.45
N PHE A 102 8.51 3.16 -7.09
CA PHE A 102 7.51 2.39 -7.87
C PHE A 102 8.04 2.01 -9.26
N HIS A 103 8.68 2.94 -9.97
CA HIS A 103 9.21 2.77 -11.34
C HIS A 103 8.18 2.23 -12.35
N HIS A 104 6.89 2.48 -12.10
CA HIS A 104 5.75 2.12 -12.94
C HIS A 104 4.57 3.11 -12.68
N PRO A 105 3.48 3.07 -13.49
CA PRO A 105 2.31 3.92 -13.28
C PRO A 105 1.64 3.69 -11.92
N VAL A 106 1.26 4.79 -11.25
CA VAL A 106 0.56 4.80 -9.96
C VAL A 106 -0.73 5.59 -10.10
N PHE A 107 -1.85 5.01 -9.68
CA PHE A 107 -3.18 5.61 -9.74
C PHE A 107 -3.61 6.03 -8.33
N VAL A 108 -3.81 7.33 -8.13
CA VAL A 108 -4.22 7.90 -6.85
C VAL A 108 -5.73 8.16 -6.89
N VAL A 109 -6.50 7.38 -6.14
CA VAL A 109 -7.95 7.59 -6.01
C VAL A 109 -8.20 8.79 -5.10
N THR A 110 -8.94 9.78 -5.57
CA THR A 110 -9.13 11.07 -4.91
C THR A 110 -10.44 11.73 -5.34
N HIS A 111 -10.98 12.63 -4.54
CA HIS A 111 -12.13 13.46 -4.89
C HIS A 111 -11.76 14.75 -5.66
N HIS A 112 -10.46 15.05 -5.79
CA HIS A 112 -9.99 16.31 -6.38
C HIS A 112 -9.10 16.03 -7.59
N ALA A 113 -9.54 16.47 -8.76
CA ALA A 113 -8.79 16.32 -10.01
C ALA A 113 -7.46 17.07 -9.96
N ARG A 114 -6.45 16.49 -10.60
CA ARG A 114 -5.13 17.07 -10.78
C ARG A 114 -4.51 16.52 -12.07
N PRO A 115 -3.71 17.31 -12.82
CA PRO A 115 -2.91 16.79 -13.92
C PRO A 115 -1.96 15.67 -13.46
N PRO A 116 -1.66 14.69 -14.31
CA PRO A 116 -0.68 13.66 -14.00
C PRO A 116 0.67 14.24 -13.60
N LEU A 117 1.37 13.58 -12.69
CA LEU A 117 2.67 13.97 -12.18
C LEU A 117 3.70 12.89 -12.56
N ALA A 118 4.52 13.18 -13.58
CA ALA A 118 5.65 12.34 -13.93
C ALA A 118 6.88 12.71 -13.09
N LEU A 119 7.53 11.71 -12.51
CA LEU A 119 8.72 11.85 -11.68
C LEU A 119 9.87 10.99 -12.25
N GLU A 120 11.04 11.12 -11.68
CA GLU A 120 12.23 10.37 -12.08
C GLU A 120 12.02 8.85 -11.91
N GLY A 121 12.85 8.04 -12.58
CA GLY A 121 12.80 6.59 -12.46
C GLY A 121 11.57 5.92 -13.09
N GLY A 122 10.72 6.67 -13.84
CA GLY A 122 9.57 6.12 -14.57
C GLY A 122 8.27 6.03 -13.77
N THR A 123 8.22 6.59 -12.56
CA THR A 123 6.96 6.71 -11.81
C THR A 123 6.11 7.84 -12.34
N THR A 124 4.84 7.55 -12.65
CA THR A 124 3.85 8.58 -13.03
C THR A 124 2.61 8.41 -12.15
N PHE A 125 2.27 9.44 -11.38
CA PHE A 125 1.02 9.48 -10.62
C PHE A 125 -0.10 10.02 -11.48
N THR A 126 -1.19 9.25 -11.63
CA THR A 126 -2.43 9.65 -12.28
C THR A 126 -3.52 9.77 -11.22
N PHE A 127 -4.21 10.90 -11.17
CA PHE A 127 -5.23 11.18 -10.16
C PHE A 127 -6.61 10.82 -10.71
N VAL A 128 -7.25 9.83 -10.10
CA VAL A 128 -8.53 9.27 -10.56
C VAL A 128 -9.64 9.74 -9.63
N THR A 129 -10.62 10.46 -10.20
CA THR A 129 -11.79 10.96 -9.45
C THR A 129 -13.04 10.12 -9.68
N ALA A 130 -12.94 9.08 -10.48
CA ALA A 130 -13.97 8.06 -10.66
C ALA A 130 -13.95 7.02 -9.52
N ASP A 131 -14.80 6.00 -9.65
CA ASP A 131 -14.86 4.87 -8.71
C ASP A 131 -13.61 3.97 -8.75
N ILE A 132 -13.59 2.99 -7.86
CA ILE A 132 -12.46 2.05 -7.72
C ILE A 132 -12.37 1.09 -8.92
N GLU A 133 -13.46 0.78 -9.57
CA GLU A 133 -13.55 -0.07 -10.76
C GLU A 133 -12.87 0.59 -11.95
N GLU A 134 -13.13 1.87 -12.19
CA GLU A 134 -12.44 2.62 -13.26
C GLU A 134 -10.96 2.80 -12.94
N ALA A 135 -10.60 3.07 -11.68
CA ALA A 135 -9.20 3.11 -11.27
C ALA A 135 -8.49 1.77 -11.55
N LEU A 136 -9.15 0.65 -11.26
CA LEU A 136 -8.63 -0.68 -11.56
C LEU A 136 -8.52 -0.93 -13.06
N ALA A 137 -9.51 -0.52 -13.84
CA ALA A 137 -9.48 -0.66 -15.30
C ALA A 137 -8.30 0.10 -15.91
N GLN A 138 -8.04 1.33 -15.46
CA GLN A 138 -6.88 2.11 -15.88
C GLN A 138 -5.57 1.44 -15.48
N ALA A 139 -5.45 0.99 -14.23
CA ALA A 139 -4.27 0.31 -13.73
C ALA A 139 -3.98 -0.99 -14.51
N ARG A 140 -4.99 -1.81 -14.79
CA ARG A 140 -4.84 -3.04 -15.61
C ARG A 140 -4.35 -2.75 -17.02
N ARG A 141 -4.88 -1.70 -17.67
CA ARG A 141 -4.39 -1.26 -18.99
C ARG A 141 -2.92 -0.88 -18.94
N ALA A 142 -2.53 -0.08 -17.94
CA ALA A 142 -1.17 0.38 -17.76
C ALA A 142 -0.19 -0.76 -17.36
N ALA A 143 -0.67 -1.74 -16.62
CA ALA A 143 0.13 -2.89 -16.16
C ALA A 143 0.56 -3.84 -17.28
N GLN A 144 -0.08 -3.79 -18.46
CA GLN A 144 0.28 -4.58 -19.65
C GLN A 144 0.39 -6.08 -19.36
N GLY A 145 -0.59 -6.66 -18.68
CA GLY A 145 -0.65 -8.08 -18.33
C GLY A 145 0.15 -8.47 -17.07
N ARG A 146 0.84 -7.53 -16.43
CA ARG A 146 1.45 -7.72 -15.10
C ARG A 146 0.42 -7.47 -14.00
N ASP A 147 0.77 -7.82 -12.76
CA ASP A 147 -0.09 -7.65 -11.60
C ASP A 147 -0.32 -6.17 -11.25
N VAL A 148 -1.46 -5.90 -10.62
CA VAL A 148 -1.80 -4.59 -10.05
C VAL A 148 -1.72 -4.66 -8.54
N ALA A 149 -0.92 -3.78 -7.93
CA ALA A 149 -0.84 -3.66 -6.48
C ALA A 149 -1.88 -2.65 -5.96
N VAL A 150 -2.58 -2.99 -4.87
CA VAL A 150 -3.31 -2.05 -4.03
C VAL A 150 -2.46 -1.76 -2.81
N ALA A 151 -1.94 -0.53 -2.70
CA ALA A 151 -0.95 -0.18 -1.68
C ALA A 151 -1.57 0.38 -0.37
N GLY A 152 -2.82 0.83 -0.41
CA GLY A 152 -3.49 1.43 0.75
C GLY A 152 -3.82 2.92 0.54
N GLY A 153 -4.24 3.85 1.53
CA GLY A 153 -4.51 3.46 2.93
C GLY A 153 -5.74 2.60 3.18
N ALA A 154 -6.17 2.55 4.45
CA ALA A 154 -7.23 1.65 4.89
C ALA A 154 -8.51 1.74 4.07
N SER A 155 -9.02 2.92 3.80
CA SER A 155 -10.27 3.14 3.06
C SER A 155 -10.25 2.54 1.65
N ILE A 156 -9.13 2.65 0.92
CA ILE A 156 -8.97 2.02 -0.41
C ILE A 156 -8.89 0.50 -0.26
N ALA A 157 -8.12 0.01 0.69
CA ALA A 157 -8.04 -1.42 0.97
C ALA A 157 -9.43 -2.02 1.26
N GLN A 158 -10.18 -1.40 2.16
CA GLN A 158 -11.56 -1.79 2.50
C GLN A 158 -12.47 -1.78 1.28
N ALA A 159 -12.41 -0.75 0.43
CA ALA A 159 -13.24 -0.65 -0.77
C ALA A 159 -12.98 -1.82 -1.73
N TYR A 160 -11.70 -2.14 -2.02
CA TYR A 160 -11.34 -3.26 -2.88
C TYR A 160 -11.69 -4.63 -2.26
N LEU A 161 -11.55 -4.78 -0.94
CA LEU A 161 -11.95 -6.00 -0.22
C LEU A 161 -13.47 -6.19 -0.26
N LYS A 162 -14.25 -5.14 0.03
CA LYS A 162 -15.73 -5.16 -0.02
C LYS A 162 -16.26 -5.51 -1.41
N ALA A 163 -15.64 -4.96 -2.45
CA ALA A 163 -16.00 -5.24 -3.84
C ALA A 163 -15.55 -6.63 -4.32
N GLY A 164 -14.81 -7.40 -3.51
CA GLY A 164 -14.30 -8.70 -3.91
C GLY A 164 -13.29 -8.64 -5.05
N LEU A 165 -12.57 -7.54 -5.19
CA LEU A 165 -11.64 -7.29 -6.31
C LEU A 165 -10.19 -7.72 -6.03
N VAL A 166 -9.90 -8.21 -4.83
CA VAL A 166 -8.56 -8.65 -4.41
C VAL A 166 -8.40 -10.15 -4.66
N ASP A 167 -7.37 -10.53 -5.41
CA ASP A 167 -7.02 -11.94 -5.70
C ASP A 167 -6.05 -12.51 -4.66
N GLU A 168 -5.10 -11.70 -4.19
CA GLU A 168 -4.14 -12.07 -3.14
C GLU A 168 -4.03 -10.93 -2.10
N MET A 169 -4.05 -11.29 -0.83
CA MET A 169 -3.87 -10.38 0.29
C MET A 169 -2.71 -10.86 1.16
N GLU A 170 -1.76 -9.97 1.45
CA GLU A 170 -0.69 -10.26 2.40
C GLU A 170 -0.72 -9.25 3.55
N ILE A 171 -0.90 -9.76 4.77
CA ILE A 171 -0.91 -8.98 6.00
C ILE A 171 0.41 -9.24 6.74
N SER A 172 1.16 -8.18 6.99
CA SER A 172 2.34 -8.18 7.85
C SER A 172 1.90 -7.73 9.24
N LEU A 173 1.66 -8.69 10.13
CA LEU A 173 1.16 -8.44 11.49
C LEU A 173 2.32 -8.08 12.41
N ALA A 174 2.43 -6.81 12.78
CA ALA A 174 3.39 -6.31 13.76
C ALA A 174 2.89 -6.59 15.19
N PRO A 175 3.74 -7.05 16.12
CA PRO A 175 3.34 -7.43 17.47
C PRO A 175 3.17 -6.20 18.40
N ILE A 176 2.43 -5.19 17.94
CA ILE A 176 2.14 -3.94 18.66
C ILE A 176 0.64 -3.71 18.77
N LEU A 177 0.25 -2.87 19.73
CA LEU A 177 -1.11 -2.37 19.89
C LEU A 177 -1.10 -0.86 19.67
N LEU A 178 -2.02 -0.36 18.87
CA LEU A 178 -2.18 1.08 18.60
C LEU A 178 -3.31 1.71 19.41
N GLY A 179 -4.29 0.91 19.85
CA GLY A 179 -5.43 1.37 20.66
C GLY A 179 -6.42 2.24 19.89
N GLY A 180 -6.21 2.50 18.60
CA GLY A 180 -7.05 3.33 17.74
C GLY A 180 -6.38 3.63 16.42
N GLY A 181 -7.08 4.34 15.53
CA GLY A 181 -6.59 4.69 14.20
C GLY A 181 -7.48 4.16 13.08
N GLU A 182 -6.89 3.85 11.92
CA GLU A 182 -7.65 3.31 10.78
C GLU A 182 -7.63 1.77 10.78
N GLY A 183 -8.75 1.15 11.15
CA GLY A 183 -8.91 -0.30 11.15
C GLY A 183 -8.97 -0.88 9.73
N LEU A 184 -8.24 -1.98 9.48
CA LEU A 184 -8.21 -2.60 8.14
C LEU A 184 -9.57 -3.18 7.74
N PHE A 185 -10.26 -3.81 8.66
CA PHE A 185 -11.47 -4.58 8.37
C PHE A 185 -12.76 -3.89 8.77
N ASP A 186 -12.71 -2.60 9.10
CA ASP A 186 -13.90 -1.85 9.50
C ASP A 186 -14.96 -1.85 8.39
N GLY A 187 -16.12 -2.45 8.69
CA GLY A 187 -17.23 -2.58 7.77
C GLY A 187 -16.95 -3.44 6.52
N VAL A 188 -15.85 -4.20 6.46
CA VAL A 188 -15.55 -5.08 5.30
C VAL A 188 -16.48 -6.29 5.26
N GLY A 189 -16.88 -6.81 6.41
CA GLY A 189 -17.69 -8.03 6.50
C GLY A 189 -16.88 -9.30 6.28
N ALA A 190 -17.52 -10.40 5.92
CA ALA A 190 -16.87 -11.68 5.67
C ALA A 190 -16.11 -11.68 4.33
N LEU A 191 -14.92 -12.29 4.31
CA LEU A 191 -14.12 -12.53 3.10
C LEU A 191 -14.08 -14.03 2.76
N PRO A 192 -15.19 -14.65 2.34
CA PRO A 192 -15.30 -16.10 2.22
C PRO A 192 -14.39 -16.71 1.15
N GLU A 193 -13.99 -15.93 0.17
CA GLU A 193 -13.20 -16.41 -0.98
C GLU A 193 -11.70 -16.39 -0.76
N LEU A 194 -11.21 -15.64 0.23
CA LEU A 194 -9.78 -15.58 0.55
C LEU A 194 -9.43 -16.61 1.62
N LYS A 195 -8.46 -17.47 1.33
CA LYS A 195 -7.98 -18.52 2.26
C LYS A 195 -6.52 -18.34 2.54
N LEU A 196 -6.14 -18.60 3.80
CA LEU A 196 -4.74 -18.60 4.21
C LEU A 196 -3.97 -19.68 3.44
N VAL A 197 -2.93 -19.26 2.71
CA VAL A 197 -2.09 -20.14 1.89
C VAL A 197 -0.64 -20.20 2.38
N ARG A 198 -0.19 -19.21 3.16
CA ARG A 198 1.17 -19.19 3.72
C ARG A 198 1.21 -18.35 5.00
N THR A 199 2.04 -18.78 5.93
CA THR A 199 2.47 -18.01 7.11
C THR A 199 3.99 -18.02 7.17
N VAL A 200 4.60 -16.85 7.39
CA VAL A 200 6.04 -16.70 7.60
C VAL A 200 6.26 -15.91 8.88
N VAL A 201 6.96 -16.51 9.84
CA VAL A 201 7.38 -15.84 11.08
C VAL A 201 8.78 -15.26 10.87
N ALA A 202 8.95 -14.00 11.20
CA ALA A 202 10.22 -13.28 11.08
C ALA A 202 10.44 -12.35 12.30
N PRO A 203 11.63 -11.82 12.51
CA PRO A 203 11.86 -10.83 13.56
C PRO A 203 10.89 -9.65 13.44
N GLY A 204 10.21 -9.33 14.53
CA GLY A 204 9.28 -8.19 14.63
C GLY A 204 7.99 -8.29 13.79
N VAL A 205 7.69 -9.42 13.12
CA VAL A 205 6.50 -9.53 12.27
C VAL A 205 6.11 -10.98 11.98
N THR A 206 4.82 -11.21 11.74
CA THR A 206 4.33 -12.45 11.11
C THR A 206 3.56 -12.10 9.84
N HIS A 207 3.95 -12.70 8.73
CA HIS A 207 3.28 -12.50 7.44
C HIS A 207 2.25 -13.58 7.19
N TYR A 208 1.04 -13.17 6.82
CA TYR A 208 -0.07 -14.05 6.45
C TYR A 208 -0.46 -13.76 5.01
N LYS A 209 -0.26 -14.74 4.12
CA LYS A 209 -0.72 -14.63 2.74
C LYS A 209 -2.03 -15.38 2.55
N PHE A 210 -3.02 -14.67 2.02
CA PHE A 210 -4.31 -15.21 1.62
C PHE A 210 -4.43 -15.13 0.11
N ALA A 211 -5.08 -16.12 -0.49
CA ALA A 211 -5.37 -16.12 -1.91
C ALA A 211 -6.81 -16.58 -2.16
N ARG A 212 -7.41 -16.09 -3.25
CA ARG A 212 -8.68 -16.59 -3.74
C ARG A 212 -8.50 -18.03 -4.22
N ARG A 213 -9.48 -18.89 -3.95
CA ARG A 213 -9.52 -20.20 -4.57
C ARG A 213 -9.77 -20.03 -6.05
N GLY A 214 -8.90 -20.62 -6.88
CA GLY A 214 -9.13 -20.79 -8.31
C GLY A 214 -10.23 -21.80 -8.61
#